data_5b2a555b437aad82daba811f7b946606
#
_entry.id   5b2a555b437aad82daba811f7b946606
#
_cell.length_a   1.000
_cell.length_b   1.000
_cell.length_c   1.000
_cell.angle_alpha   90.00
_cell.angle_beta   90.00
_cell.angle_gamma   90.00
#
_symmetry.space_group_name_H-M   'P 1'
#
loop_
_entity.id
_entity.type
_entity.pdbx_description
1 polymer ?
#
loop_
_entity_poly.entity_id
_entity_poly.type
_entity_poly.pdbx_seq_one_letter_code
_entity_poly.pdbx_strand_id
1 'polypeptide(L)'
;MSRTAPRNALYAQSGGVTAVINATAAGVIETAMRHKRHIDKVLAGRHGIVGALEEDLIDVSKESRETIRGLRHTPAGAFGSARFKLKGIDQNRAEYERLIEVFRAHDIGYFFYNGGNDSMDTAHKLSQIGEQLGYPITCIGVPKTVDNDLPFTDCCPGFGSVAKYVAVSTREAALDVASMAKTSTKVFVLEVMGRHAGWIAAAGGLAGRKAGDPPHIILFPEIAFDRERFLARVKQSVETQGYCVIVVSEGSATADGKFLADAGTTDAFGHTQLGGVGPVVANMIREAHGYKYHWAVADYLQRAARHIASKVDVEQAYAVGKAAVELAVAGHNAVMPTIVRKSSRPYRWTVGSATLAEVANVERKLPRDYITEDGFGITAKCRRYLEPLIAGEAYPPYVDGLPAYVRIKGVGVKKKLPPFKR
;
A
#
# COMPACT_ATOMS: atom_id res chain seq x y z
N MET A 1 -21.72 -7.34 35.63
CA MET A 1 -20.43 -7.51 34.91
C MET A 1 -19.44 -6.53 35.49
N SER A 2 -18.35 -7.00 36.07
CA SER A 2 -17.25 -6.16 36.58
C SER A 2 -16.67 -5.35 35.44
N ARG A 3 -16.66 -4.02 35.54
CA ARG A 3 -16.03 -3.14 34.57
C ARG A 3 -14.51 -3.37 34.65
N THR A 4 -13.95 -4.00 33.64
CA THR A 4 -12.47 -4.02 33.49
C THR A 4 -12.00 -2.59 33.29
N ALA A 5 -10.89 -2.22 33.94
CA ALA A 5 -10.27 -0.90 33.80
C ALA A 5 -9.84 -0.68 32.33
N PRO A 6 -9.89 0.56 31.81
CA PRO A 6 -9.44 0.86 30.46
C PRO A 6 -7.94 0.58 30.31
N ARG A 7 -7.52 -0.01 29.19
CA ARG A 7 -6.13 -0.37 28.89
C ARG A 7 -5.59 0.50 27.75
N ASN A 8 -4.28 0.57 27.62
CA ASN A 8 -3.66 1.32 26.51
C ASN A 8 -3.79 0.59 25.17
N ALA A 9 -3.80 1.37 24.08
CA ALA A 9 -3.69 0.89 22.72
C ALA A 9 -2.28 1.17 22.19
N LEU A 10 -1.73 0.21 21.42
CA LEU A 10 -0.53 0.40 20.62
C LEU A 10 -0.89 0.40 19.14
N TYR A 11 -0.49 1.45 18.43
CA TYR A 11 -0.56 1.54 16.99
C TYR A 11 0.84 1.38 16.37
N ALA A 12 0.96 0.59 15.32
CA ALA A 12 2.23 0.39 14.62
C ALA A 12 2.04 0.36 13.11
N GLN A 13 2.97 0.99 12.37
CA GLN A 13 3.02 1.02 10.90
C GLN A 13 4.04 0.01 10.40
N SER A 14 3.73 -0.68 9.30
CA SER A 14 4.55 -1.79 8.78
C SER A 14 4.74 -1.73 7.28
N GLY A 15 5.94 -2.08 6.84
CA GLY A 15 6.30 -2.22 5.44
C GLY A 15 6.39 -0.90 4.66
N GLY A 16 6.23 -0.97 3.34
CA GLY A 16 6.20 0.21 2.48
C GLY A 16 5.03 1.13 2.85
N VAL A 17 5.29 2.42 2.94
CA VAL A 17 4.27 3.42 3.28
C VAL A 17 3.43 3.82 2.07
N THR A 18 2.30 4.49 2.30
CA THR A 18 1.41 4.99 1.25
C THR A 18 1.10 6.47 1.45
N ALA A 19 0.51 7.10 0.45
CA ALA A 19 0.04 8.49 0.55
C ALA A 19 -1.05 8.68 1.61
N VAL A 20 -1.73 7.60 2.05
CA VAL A 20 -2.88 7.65 2.96
C VAL A 20 -2.71 6.87 4.26
N ILE A 21 -1.53 6.28 4.52
CA ILE A 21 -1.30 5.49 5.75
C ILE A 21 -1.53 6.32 7.02
N ASN A 22 -1.21 7.60 6.98
CA ASN A 22 -1.46 8.51 8.10
C ASN A 22 -2.93 8.92 8.24
N ALA A 23 -3.73 8.87 7.17
CA ALA A 23 -5.18 9.01 7.28
C ALA A 23 -5.79 7.84 8.04
N THR A 24 -5.27 6.61 7.81
CA THR A 24 -5.61 5.43 8.62
C THR A 24 -5.21 5.63 10.08
N ALA A 25 -3.99 6.09 10.35
CA ALA A 25 -3.53 6.41 11.70
C ALA A 25 -4.44 7.42 12.41
N ALA A 26 -4.84 8.49 11.72
CA ALA A 26 -5.78 9.48 12.26
C ALA A 26 -7.13 8.83 12.62
N GLY A 27 -7.63 7.93 11.77
CA GLY A 27 -8.85 7.15 12.03
C GLY A 27 -8.77 6.31 13.31
N VAL A 28 -7.66 5.59 13.50
CA VAL A 28 -7.38 4.82 14.73
C VAL A 28 -7.30 5.75 15.94
N ILE A 29 -6.43 6.75 15.90
CA ILE A 29 -6.12 7.61 17.04
C ILE A 29 -7.33 8.41 17.49
N GLU A 30 -8.01 9.11 16.57
CA GLU A 30 -9.18 9.92 16.89
C GLU A 30 -10.34 9.08 17.45
N THR A 31 -10.50 7.85 16.95
CA THR A 31 -11.55 6.95 17.44
C THR A 31 -11.19 6.39 18.80
N ALA A 32 -9.96 5.91 19.01
CA ALA A 32 -9.49 5.43 20.29
C ALA A 32 -9.64 6.51 21.40
N MET A 33 -9.29 7.77 21.08
CA MET A 33 -9.45 8.90 22.00
C MET A 33 -10.91 9.17 22.39
N ARG A 34 -11.88 8.74 21.61
CA ARG A 34 -13.34 8.84 21.94
C ARG A 34 -13.82 7.69 22.83
N HIS A 35 -13.14 6.54 22.80
CA HIS A 35 -13.52 5.35 23.55
C HIS A 35 -12.82 5.22 24.92
N LYS A 36 -12.79 6.32 25.71
CA LYS A 36 -12.09 6.41 27.01
C LYS A 36 -12.54 5.38 28.06
N ARG A 37 -13.68 4.75 27.88
CA ARG A 37 -14.15 3.66 28.76
C ARG A 37 -13.42 2.34 28.51
N HIS A 38 -12.76 2.19 27.37
CA HIS A 38 -12.05 0.97 26.92
C HIS A 38 -10.55 1.23 26.75
N ILE A 39 -10.20 2.40 26.20
CA ILE A 39 -8.81 2.76 25.86
C ILE A 39 -8.42 4.01 26.67
N ASP A 40 -7.42 3.87 27.53
CA ASP A 40 -6.89 4.99 28.33
C ASP A 40 -6.03 5.91 27.46
N LYS A 41 -4.95 5.39 26.90
CA LYS A 41 -4.00 6.10 26.03
C LYS A 41 -3.77 5.37 24.72
N VAL A 42 -3.37 6.15 23.71
CA VAL A 42 -2.83 5.62 22.47
C VAL A 42 -1.32 5.82 22.47
N LEU A 43 -0.59 4.73 22.38
CA LEU A 43 0.83 4.70 22.15
C LEU A 43 1.10 4.34 20.69
N ALA A 44 2.24 4.77 20.15
CA ALA A 44 2.69 4.33 18.83
C ALA A 44 4.11 3.77 18.92
N GLY A 45 4.35 2.65 18.22
CA GLY A 45 5.72 2.09 18.09
C GLY A 45 6.54 2.94 17.12
N ARG A 46 7.66 3.54 17.59
CA ARG A 46 8.59 4.23 16.71
C ARG A 46 9.22 3.20 15.75
N HIS A 47 9.07 3.43 14.46
CA HIS A 47 9.41 2.43 13.44
C HIS A 47 8.65 1.11 13.59
N GLY A 48 7.35 1.20 13.89
CA GLY A 48 6.45 0.07 13.91
C GLY A 48 6.74 -0.95 15.01
N ILE A 49 6.76 -2.24 14.63
CA ILE A 49 6.96 -3.35 15.58
C ILE A 49 8.38 -3.38 16.16
N VAL A 50 9.36 -2.83 15.44
CA VAL A 50 10.74 -2.70 15.92
C VAL A 50 10.79 -1.84 17.18
N GLY A 51 10.11 -0.68 17.14
CA GLY A 51 9.99 0.17 18.32
C GLY A 51 9.23 -0.52 19.47
N ALA A 52 8.24 -1.35 19.17
CA ALA A 52 7.59 -2.16 20.20
C ALA A 52 8.55 -3.16 20.87
N LEU A 53 9.38 -3.88 20.10
CA LEU A 53 10.40 -4.78 20.61
C LEU A 53 11.47 -4.07 21.47
N GLU A 54 11.89 -2.89 21.03
CA GLU A 54 12.92 -2.07 21.69
C GLU A 54 12.36 -1.20 22.82
N GLU A 55 11.02 -1.27 23.03
CA GLU A 55 10.31 -0.40 24.00
C GLU A 55 10.52 1.10 23.67
N ASP A 56 10.66 1.44 22.38
CA ASP A 56 10.67 2.83 21.89
C ASP A 56 9.26 3.23 21.43
N LEU A 57 8.48 3.68 22.42
CA LEU A 57 7.09 4.01 22.28
C LEU A 57 6.89 5.53 22.33
N ILE A 58 5.96 6.04 21.51
CA ILE A 58 5.56 7.44 21.47
C ILE A 58 4.21 7.59 22.18
N ASP A 59 4.10 8.53 23.12
CA ASP A 59 2.82 8.92 23.74
C ASP A 59 2.04 9.87 22.79
N VAL A 60 1.11 9.32 22.04
CA VAL A 60 0.30 10.08 21.07
C VAL A 60 -0.62 11.08 21.76
N SER A 61 -0.94 10.91 23.06
CA SER A 61 -1.75 11.86 23.82
C SER A 61 -1.07 13.23 24.02
N LYS A 62 0.24 13.31 23.77
CA LYS A 62 1.02 14.55 23.81
C LYS A 62 0.96 15.37 22.52
N GLU A 63 0.37 14.81 21.47
CA GLU A 63 0.14 15.52 20.22
C GLU A 63 -1.11 16.42 20.29
N SER A 64 -1.07 17.53 19.56
CA SER A 64 -2.24 18.39 19.46
C SER A 64 -3.32 17.74 18.59
N ARG A 65 -4.58 18.13 18.83
CA ARG A 65 -5.69 17.69 17.97
C ARG A 65 -5.52 18.13 16.52
N GLU A 66 -4.88 19.28 16.31
CA GLU A 66 -4.57 19.81 14.99
C GLU A 66 -3.53 18.94 14.29
N THR A 67 -2.44 18.54 14.97
CA THR A 67 -1.44 17.60 14.46
C THR A 67 -2.10 16.28 14.06
N ILE A 68 -2.95 15.70 14.91
CA ILE A 68 -3.63 14.43 14.58
C ILE A 68 -4.55 14.58 13.36
N ARG A 69 -5.31 15.68 13.25
CA ARG A 69 -6.13 15.96 12.05
C ARG A 69 -5.26 16.14 10.80
N GLY A 70 -4.13 16.84 10.93
CA GLY A 70 -3.18 17.08 9.85
C GLY A 70 -2.54 15.81 9.29
N LEU A 71 -2.49 14.71 10.06
CA LEU A 71 -2.05 13.41 9.58
C LEU A 71 -2.83 12.94 8.34
N ARG A 72 -4.10 13.30 8.22
CA ARG A 72 -4.92 12.95 7.04
C ARG A 72 -4.36 13.50 5.73
N HIS A 73 -3.55 14.54 5.79
CA HIS A 73 -2.95 15.21 4.64
C HIS A 73 -1.45 14.95 4.51
N THR A 74 -0.84 14.25 5.46
CA THR A 74 0.61 14.03 5.53
C THR A 74 0.96 12.64 4.96
N PRO A 75 1.82 12.56 3.94
CA PRO A 75 2.28 11.28 3.38
C PRO A 75 3.26 10.57 4.31
N ALA A 76 3.69 9.39 3.90
CA ALA A 76 4.66 8.52 4.59
C ALA A 76 4.17 8.07 5.98
N GLY A 77 5.03 7.46 6.77
CA GLY A 77 4.70 6.96 8.11
C GLY A 77 5.09 7.97 9.19
N ALA A 78 4.13 8.70 9.77
CA ALA A 78 4.40 9.72 10.77
C ALA A 78 5.10 9.16 12.02
N PHE A 79 4.86 7.90 12.35
CA PHE A 79 5.46 7.19 13.49
C PHE A 79 6.69 6.35 13.09
N GLY A 80 7.10 6.44 11.82
CA GLY A 80 8.06 5.52 11.23
C GLY A 80 7.43 4.17 10.91
N SER A 81 8.03 3.45 9.96
CA SER A 81 7.62 2.11 9.55
C SER A 81 8.84 1.20 9.50
N ALA A 82 8.66 -0.09 9.69
CA ALA A 82 9.73 -1.07 9.57
C ALA A 82 9.39 -2.17 8.55
N ARG A 83 10.38 -2.52 7.74
CA ARG A 83 10.39 -3.77 6.98
C ARG A 83 10.99 -4.85 7.88
N PHE A 84 10.15 -5.42 8.73
CA PHE A 84 10.54 -6.44 9.68
C PHE A 84 9.49 -7.53 9.75
N LYS A 85 9.89 -8.77 9.48
CA LYS A 85 9.02 -9.96 9.53
C LYS A 85 9.38 -10.78 10.76
N LEU A 86 8.44 -10.90 11.70
CA LEU A 86 8.54 -11.90 12.75
C LEU A 86 8.46 -13.28 12.12
N LYS A 87 9.49 -14.08 12.29
CA LYS A 87 9.51 -15.47 11.84
C LYS A 87 8.47 -16.29 12.62
N GLY A 88 8.29 -17.56 12.26
CA GLY A 88 7.39 -18.44 13.00
C GLY A 88 7.71 -18.50 14.51
N ILE A 89 6.70 -18.77 15.31
CA ILE A 89 6.81 -18.83 16.78
C ILE A 89 7.95 -19.74 17.23
N ASP A 90 8.08 -20.91 16.58
CA ASP A 90 9.11 -21.90 16.91
C ASP A 90 10.55 -21.41 16.61
N GLN A 91 10.69 -20.45 15.68
CA GLN A 91 11.99 -19.90 15.29
C GLN A 91 12.37 -18.64 16.08
N ASN A 92 11.37 -17.86 16.53
CA ASN A 92 11.59 -16.54 17.15
C ASN A 92 10.72 -16.31 18.39
N ARG A 93 10.54 -17.34 19.21
CA ARG A 93 9.70 -17.27 20.41
C ARG A 93 10.08 -16.09 21.32
N ALA A 94 11.36 -15.80 21.46
CA ALA A 94 11.87 -14.71 22.31
C ALA A 94 11.35 -13.32 21.89
N GLU A 95 11.17 -13.06 20.59
CA GLU A 95 10.62 -11.77 20.12
C GLU A 95 9.13 -11.64 20.45
N TYR A 96 8.38 -12.72 20.36
CA TYR A 96 6.97 -12.72 20.77
C TYR A 96 6.80 -12.55 22.27
N GLU A 97 7.61 -13.27 23.07
CA GLU A 97 7.63 -13.10 24.53
C GLU A 97 8.02 -11.69 24.92
N ARG A 98 9.02 -11.10 24.24
CA ARG A 98 9.41 -9.70 24.44
C ARG A 98 8.28 -8.73 24.15
N LEU A 99 7.54 -8.91 23.05
CA LEU A 99 6.38 -8.06 22.76
C LEU A 99 5.32 -8.14 23.87
N ILE A 100 5.02 -9.35 24.37
CA ILE A 100 4.06 -9.52 25.46
C ILE A 100 4.58 -8.89 26.78
N GLU A 101 5.89 -8.97 27.07
CA GLU A 101 6.48 -8.27 28.20
C GLU A 101 6.31 -6.75 28.11
N VAL A 102 6.59 -6.17 26.94
CA VAL A 102 6.38 -4.73 26.69
C VAL A 102 4.90 -4.37 26.82
N PHE A 103 4.01 -5.18 26.25
CA PHE A 103 2.58 -4.94 26.36
C PHE A 103 2.09 -4.97 27.80
N ARG A 104 2.57 -5.93 28.59
CA ARG A 104 2.27 -6.04 30.03
C ARG A 104 2.84 -4.86 30.81
N ALA A 105 4.10 -4.48 30.56
CA ALA A 105 4.77 -3.38 31.24
C ALA A 105 4.06 -2.03 31.03
N HIS A 106 3.48 -1.83 29.83
CA HIS A 106 2.78 -0.59 29.47
C HIS A 106 1.26 -0.72 29.46
N ASP A 107 0.71 -1.78 30.05
CA ASP A 107 -0.74 -2.05 30.11
C ASP A 107 -1.42 -1.93 28.74
N ILE A 108 -0.79 -2.46 27.67
CA ILE A 108 -1.32 -2.47 26.33
C ILE A 108 -2.31 -3.63 26.18
N GLY A 109 -3.58 -3.34 25.99
CA GLY A 109 -4.64 -4.32 25.78
C GLY A 109 -5.13 -4.41 24.34
N TYR A 110 -4.75 -3.44 23.51
CA TYR A 110 -5.16 -3.34 22.12
C TYR A 110 -3.94 -3.10 21.23
N PHE A 111 -3.79 -3.90 20.18
CA PHE A 111 -2.73 -3.75 19.19
C PHE A 111 -3.33 -3.56 17.79
N PHE A 112 -3.07 -2.40 17.20
CA PHE A 112 -3.50 -2.03 15.85
C PHE A 112 -2.29 -2.05 14.92
N TYR A 113 -2.17 -3.07 14.06
CA TYR A 113 -1.02 -3.24 13.18
C TYR A 113 -1.36 -2.92 11.73
N ASN A 114 -0.92 -1.75 11.26
CA ASN A 114 -1.25 -1.22 9.94
C ASN A 114 -0.22 -1.67 8.92
N GLY A 115 -0.59 -2.64 8.07
CA GLY A 115 0.33 -3.23 7.11
C GLY A 115 -0.32 -4.17 6.09
N GLY A 116 0.54 -4.90 5.37
CA GLY A 116 0.17 -5.90 4.38
C GLY A 116 0.08 -7.31 4.95
N ASN A 117 0.20 -8.32 4.09
CA ASN A 117 0.05 -9.74 4.43
C ASN A 117 0.90 -10.20 5.61
N ASP A 118 2.19 -9.89 5.64
CA ASP A 118 3.08 -10.26 6.76
C ASP A 118 2.66 -9.62 8.08
N SER A 119 2.07 -8.42 8.03
CA SER A 119 1.56 -7.76 9.22
C SER A 119 0.29 -8.40 9.75
N MET A 120 -0.57 -8.91 8.85
CA MET A 120 -1.76 -9.68 9.23
C MET A 120 -1.37 -10.99 9.90
N ASP A 121 -0.39 -11.71 9.35
CA ASP A 121 0.18 -12.92 9.94
C ASP A 121 0.79 -12.65 11.34
N THR A 122 1.56 -11.58 11.48
CA THR A 122 2.14 -11.17 12.77
C THR A 122 1.06 -10.85 13.81
N ALA A 123 0.05 -10.06 13.45
CA ALA A 123 -1.06 -9.71 14.36
C ALA A 123 -1.86 -10.96 14.78
N HIS A 124 -2.07 -11.90 13.84
CA HIS A 124 -2.71 -13.18 14.13
C HIS A 124 -1.93 -14.00 15.15
N LYS A 125 -0.63 -14.20 14.93
CA LYS A 125 0.25 -14.94 15.84
C LYS A 125 0.33 -14.29 17.23
N LEU A 126 0.41 -12.94 17.29
CA LEU A 126 0.41 -12.23 18.56
C LEU A 126 -0.88 -12.43 19.37
N SER A 127 -2.03 -12.48 18.72
CA SER A 127 -3.29 -12.77 19.41
C SER A 127 -3.28 -14.14 20.07
N GLN A 128 -2.73 -15.15 19.40
CA GLN A 128 -2.64 -16.54 19.91
C GLN A 128 -1.62 -16.67 21.06
N ILE A 129 -0.45 -16.08 20.90
CA ILE A 129 0.62 -16.11 21.94
C ILE A 129 0.21 -15.34 23.19
N GLY A 130 -0.47 -14.20 23.04
CA GLY A 130 -0.97 -13.47 24.19
C GLY A 130 -1.86 -14.32 25.10
N GLU A 131 -2.75 -15.11 24.52
CA GLU A 131 -3.56 -16.06 25.28
C GLU A 131 -2.73 -17.15 25.95
N GLN A 132 -1.78 -17.76 25.21
CA GLN A 132 -0.91 -18.82 25.74
C GLN A 132 -0.02 -18.35 26.90
N LEU A 133 0.44 -17.09 26.86
CA LEU A 133 1.28 -16.50 27.91
C LEU A 133 0.48 -15.82 29.04
N GLY A 134 -0.84 -16.04 29.09
CA GLY A 134 -1.71 -15.48 30.12
C GLY A 134 -1.81 -13.96 30.11
N TYR A 135 -1.65 -13.35 28.92
CA TYR A 135 -1.86 -11.93 28.69
C TYR A 135 -2.70 -11.73 27.43
N PRO A 136 -4.02 -11.95 27.49
CA PRO A 136 -4.89 -11.78 26.34
C PRO A 136 -4.83 -10.33 25.86
N ILE A 137 -4.62 -10.18 24.55
CA ILE A 137 -4.55 -8.90 23.83
C ILE A 137 -5.46 -8.93 22.61
N THR A 138 -6.16 -7.83 22.39
CA THR A 138 -6.96 -7.64 21.17
C THR A 138 -6.07 -7.15 20.04
N CYS A 139 -5.85 -7.99 19.04
CA CYS A 139 -5.04 -7.68 17.86
C CYS A 139 -5.95 -7.43 16.66
N ILE A 140 -5.83 -6.26 16.05
CA ILE A 140 -6.53 -5.88 14.81
C ILE A 140 -5.50 -5.56 13.74
N GLY A 141 -5.54 -6.30 12.63
CA GLY A 141 -4.80 -5.94 11.43
C GLY A 141 -5.51 -4.80 10.71
N VAL A 142 -4.79 -3.75 10.36
CA VAL A 142 -5.37 -2.61 9.64
C VAL A 142 -4.82 -2.60 8.21
N PRO A 143 -5.69 -2.75 7.17
CA PRO A 143 -5.22 -2.97 5.82
C PRO A 143 -4.46 -1.77 5.27
N LYS A 144 -3.30 -2.03 4.65
CA LYS A 144 -2.48 -1.06 3.95
C LYS A 144 -1.58 -1.79 2.95
N THR A 145 -1.73 -1.49 1.66
CA THR A 145 -0.78 -1.82 0.61
C THR A 145 -1.12 -1.00 -0.65
N VAL A 146 -0.09 -0.59 -1.41
CA VAL A 146 -0.29 -0.01 -2.74
C VAL A 146 -0.56 -1.08 -3.79
N ASP A 147 -0.16 -2.32 -3.54
CA ASP A 147 -0.24 -3.43 -4.50
C ASP A 147 -1.65 -4.00 -4.64
N ASN A 148 -2.60 -3.59 -3.78
CA ASN A 148 -4.00 -4.05 -3.80
C ASN A 148 -4.16 -5.57 -3.69
N ASP A 149 -3.24 -6.22 -3.00
CA ASP A 149 -3.02 -7.67 -2.97
C ASP A 149 -3.63 -8.39 -1.75
N LEU A 150 -4.23 -7.66 -0.79
CA LEU A 150 -4.93 -8.29 0.33
C LEU A 150 -6.28 -8.87 -0.14
N PRO A 151 -6.60 -10.13 0.25
CA PRO A 151 -7.89 -10.74 -0.03
C PRO A 151 -9.02 -10.18 0.86
N PHE A 152 -10.25 -10.55 0.57
CA PHE A 152 -11.47 -10.23 1.33
C PHE A 152 -11.82 -8.73 1.43
N THR A 153 -11.05 -7.84 0.83
CA THR A 153 -11.36 -6.42 0.72
C THR A 153 -11.50 -6.02 -0.75
N ASP A 154 -12.43 -5.14 -1.08
CA ASP A 154 -12.61 -4.65 -2.45
C ASP A 154 -11.35 -3.97 -2.97
N CYS A 155 -10.77 -3.10 -2.14
CA CYS A 155 -9.49 -2.45 -2.40
C CYS A 155 -8.73 -2.21 -1.10
N CYS A 156 -7.43 -2.00 -1.22
CA CYS A 156 -6.56 -1.71 -0.09
C CYS A 156 -6.29 -0.21 0.00
N PRO A 157 -6.40 0.42 1.19
CA PRO A 157 -6.00 1.80 1.37
C PRO A 157 -4.54 2.03 0.97
N GLY A 158 -4.35 3.00 0.08
CA GLY A 158 -3.08 3.30 -0.60
C GLY A 158 -3.14 3.03 -2.10
N PHE A 159 -3.90 2.02 -2.53
CA PHE A 159 -4.02 1.66 -3.95
C PHE A 159 -4.74 2.74 -4.77
N GLY A 160 -5.87 3.28 -4.31
CA GLY A 160 -6.62 4.29 -5.07
C GLY A 160 -5.79 5.53 -5.41
N SER A 161 -4.93 5.95 -4.50
CA SER A 161 -4.03 7.10 -4.72
C SER A 161 -2.89 6.79 -5.67
N VAL A 162 -2.23 5.62 -5.56
CA VAL A 162 -1.20 5.21 -6.52
C VAL A 162 -1.79 4.99 -7.91
N ALA A 163 -2.98 4.40 -7.99
CA ALA A 163 -3.71 4.22 -9.25
C ALA A 163 -3.98 5.56 -9.95
N LYS A 164 -4.40 6.58 -9.18
CA LYS A 164 -4.60 7.94 -9.69
C LYS A 164 -3.30 8.56 -10.19
N TYR A 165 -2.23 8.45 -9.40
CA TYR A 165 -0.89 8.95 -9.78
C TYR A 165 -0.44 8.33 -11.11
N VAL A 166 -0.50 7.01 -11.25
CA VAL A 166 -0.06 6.30 -12.47
C VAL A 166 -0.92 6.68 -13.66
N ALA A 167 -2.24 6.74 -13.51
CA ALA A 167 -3.14 7.14 -14.59
C ALA A 167 -2.87 8.56 -15.09
N VAL A 168 -2.66 9.52 -14.17
CA VAL A 168 -2.38 10.92 -14.52
C VAL A 168 -1.00 11.04 -15.14
N SER A 169 0.04 10.49 -14.54
CA SER A 169 1.42 10.54 -15.05
C SER A 169 1.54 9.90 -16.43
N THR A 170 0.85 8.77 -16.67
CA THR A 170 0.80 8.13 -17.98
C THR A 170 0.14 9.04 -19.03
N ARG A 171 -0.95 9.70 -18.65
CA ARG A 171 -1.70 10.59 -19.55
C ARG A 171 -0.86 11.83 -19.92
N GLU A 172 -0.23 12.47 -18.95
CA GLU A 172 0.56 13.68 -19.16
C GLU A 172 1.82 13.38 -19.97
N ALA A 173 2.55 12.31 -19.64
CA ALA A 173 3.69 11.86 -20.43
C ALA A 173 3.30 11.49 -21.88
N ALA A 174 2.12 10.91 -22.06
CA ALA A 174 1.63 10.57 -23.39
C ALA A 174 1.32 11.81 -24.24
N LEU A 175 0.77 12.87 -23.64
CA LEU A 175 0.54 14.15 -24.33
C LEU A 175 1.87 14.82 -24.73
N ASP A 176 2.87 14.76 -23.87
CA ASP A 176 4.20 15.29 -24.19
C ASP A 176 4.84 14.53 -25.37
N VAL A 177 4.89 13.20 -25.30
CA VAL A 177 5.41 12.37 -26.40
C VAL A 177 4.66 12.60 -27.70
N ALA A 178 3.34 12.62 -27.68
CA ALA A 178 2.51 12.86 -28.85
C ALA A 178 2.83 14.20 -29.53
N SER A 179 3.13 15.25 -28.72
CA SER A 179 3.40 16.59 -29.22
C SER A 179 4.68 16.68 -30.07
N MET A 180 5.67 15.81 -29.79
CA MET A 180 6.98 15.83 -30.47
C MET A 180 7.29 14.55 -31.27
N ALA A 181 6.40 13.58 -31.30
CA ALA A 181 6.63 12.29 -31.92
C ALA A 181 6.99 12.35 -33.42
N LYS A 182 6.57 13.40 -34.15
CA LYS A 182 6.86 13.55 -35.58
C LYS A 182 8.38 13.62 -35.85
N THR A 183 9.11 14.33 -35.01
CA THR A 183 10.53 14.65 -35.26
C THR A 183 11.48 14.16 -34.17
N SER A 184 10.99 13.64 -33.06
CA SER A 184 11.81 13.28 -31.89
C SER A 184 11.42 11.92 -31.30
N THR A 185 11.09 11.89 -30.00
CA THR A 185 10.83 10.69 -29.22
C THR A 185 9.60 9.93 -29.74
N LYS A 186 9.77 8.63 -30.00
CA LYS A 186 8.72 7.75 -30.48
C LYS A 186 8.12 6.90 -29.34
N VAL A 187 8.90 6.60 -28.32
CA VAL A 187 8.53 5.66 -27.27
C VAL A 187 8.77 6.26 -25.89
N PHE A 188 7.81 6.08 -24.99
CA PHE A 188 7.96 6.36 -23.57
C PHE A 188 7.56 5.14 -22.75
N VAL A 189 8.38 4.79 -21.76
CA VAL A 189 8.16 3.66 -20.85
C VAL A 189 8.05 4.17 -19.44
N LEU A 190 6.93 3.90 -18.77
CA LEU A 190 6.73 4.17 -17.34
C LEU A 190 6.80 2.86 -16.56
N GLU A 191 7.84 2.71 -15.74
CA GLU A 191 7.96 1.60 -14.81
C GLU A 191 7.19 1.91 -13.52
N VAL A 192 6.39 0.94 -13.05
CA VAL A 192 5.58 1.03 -11.83
C VAL A 192 5.80 -0.17 -10.92
N MET A 193 5.50 0.00 -9.63
CA MET A 193 5.51 -1.08 -8.65
C MET A 193 4.47 -2.15 -8.99
N GLY A 194 4.59 -3.31 -8.37
CA GLY A 194 3.70 -4.45 -8.51
C GLY A 194 4.47 -5.73 -8.83
N ARG A 195 5.16 -6.29 -7.83
CA ARG A 195 6.02 -7.47 -8.03
C ARG A 195 5.25 -8.70 -8.48
N HIS A 196 4.13 -9.00 -7.82
CA HIS A 196 3.36 -10.23 -8.03
C HIS A 196 1.95 -9.98 -8.56
N ALA A 197 1.48 -8.73 -8.51
CA ALA A 197 0.13 -8.34 -8.90
C ALA A 197 0.14 -7.06 -9.73
N GLY A 198 -0.48 -7.11 -10.90
CA GLY A 198 -0.48 -6.06 -11.91
C GLY A 198 -1.50 -4.95 -11.70
N TRP A 199 -2.07 -4.79 -10.51
CA TRP A 199 -3.10 -3.79 -10.23
C TRP A 199 -2.65 -2.35 -10.52
N ILE A 200 -1.41 -2.00 -10.15
CA ILE A 200 -0.86 -0.65 -10.37
C ILE A 200 -0.63 -0.42 -11.86
N ALA A 201 -0.06 -1.40 -12.59
CA ALA A 201 0.12 -1.31 -14.03
C ALA A 201 -1.23 -1.19 -14.74
N ALA A 202 -2.24 -1.97 -14.33
CA ALA A 202 -3.60 -1.88 -14.86
C ALA A 202 -4.20 -0.47 -14.73
N ALA A 203 -3.89 0.24 -13.63
CA ALA A 203 -4.38 1.60 -13.42
C ALA A 203 -3.86 2.58 -14.48
N GLY A 204 -2.69 2.33 -15.07
CA GLY A 204 -2.20 3.09 -16.23
C GLY A 204 -3.19 3.09 -17.40
N GLY A 205 -3.95 2.01 -17.58
CA GLY A 205 -4.99 1.90 -18.60
C GLY A 205 -6.15 2.90 -18.45
N LEU A 206 -6.29 3.54 -17.29
CA LEU A 206 -7.26 4.63 -17.10
C LEU A 206 -6.84 5.94 -17.80
N ALA A 207 -5.58 6.08 -18.19
CA ALA A 207 -5.09 7.26 -18.91
C ALA A 207 -5.84 7.48 -20.24
N GLY A 208 -6.09 6.42 -21.01
CA GLY A 208 -6.85 6.45 -22.24
C GLY A 208 -8.37 6.36 -22.01
N ARG A 209 -9.16 6.91 -22.92
CA ARG A 209 -10.63 6.86 -22.90
C ARG A 209 -11.24 6.16 -24.12
N LYS A 210 -10.52 6.17 -25.24
CA LYS A 210 -10.95 5.64 -26.54
C LYS A 210 -9.97 4.57 -27.02
N ALA A 211 -10.38 3.76 -27.96
CA ALA A 211 -9.48 2.86 -28.67
C ALA A 211 -8.35 3.66 -29.34
N GLY A 212 -7.13 3.21 -29.20
CA GLY A 212 -5.92 3.89 -29.68
C GLY A 212 -5.34 4.96 -28.76
N ASP A 213 -6.06 5.35 -27.68
CA ASP A 213 -5.46 6.23 -26.66
C ASP A 213 -4.37 5.47 -25.87
N PRO A 214 -3.28 6.16 -25.45
CA PRO A 214 -2.26 5.57 -24.61
C PRO A 214 -2.77 5.26 -23.18
N PRO A 215 -2.15 4.30 -22.47
CA PRO A 215 -1.01 3.50 -22.90
C PRO A 215 -1.39 2.51 -23.98
N HIS A 216 -0.50 2.31 -24.97
CA HIS A 216 -0.70 1.37 -26.05
C HIS A 216 -0.36 -0.06 -25.66
N ILE A 217 0.49 -0.19 -24.63
CA ILE A 217 0.94 -1.46 -24.06
C ILE A 217 1.01 -1.34 -22.54
N ILE A 218 0.48 -2.34 -21.85
CA ILE A 218 0.68 -2.57 -20.43
C ILE A 218 1.31 -3.94 -20.26
N LEU A 219 2.44 -4.04 -19.55
CA LEU A 219 3.08 -5.30 -19.22
C LEU A 219 2.75 -5.66 -17.78
N PHE A 220 2.14 -6.83 -17.61
CA PHE A 220 1.61 -7.33 -16.34
C PHE A 220 2.47 -8.50 -15.81
N PRO A 221 2.63 -8.66 -14.47
CA PRO A 221 3.26 -9.85 -13.91
C PRO A 221 2.49 -11.15 -14.21
N GLU A 222 1.17 -11.06 -14.39
CA GLU A 222 0.27 -12.18 -14.68
C GLU A 222 0.36 -12.71 -16.11
N ILE A 223 1.04 -11.98 -17.00
CA ILE A 223 1.20 -12.35 -18.43
C ILE A 223 2.68 -12.58 -18.70
N ALA A 224 3.02 -13.79 -19.12
CA ALA A 224 4.37 -14.11 -19.51
C ALA A 224 4.83 -13.18 -20.65
N PHE A 225 5.98 -12.55 -20.47
CA PHE A 225 6.54 -11.64 -21.44
C PHE A 225 7.03 -12.41 -22.67
N ASP A 226 6.51 -12.02 -23.82
CA ASP A 226 6.92 -12.51 -25.14
C ASP A 226 7.57 -11.35 -25.92
N ARG A 227 8.86 -11.45 -26.15
CA ARG A 227 9.67 -10.38 -26.77
C ARG A 227 9.21 -10.07 -28.19
N GLU A 228 8.89 -11.08 -28.99
CA GLU A 228 8.52 -10.88 -30.39
C GLU A 228 7.16 -10.21 -30.52
N ARG A 229 6.17 -10.70 -29.79
CA ARG A 229 4.83 -10.10 -29.74
C ARG A 229 4.89 -8.68 -29.21
N PHE A 230 5.67 -8.42 -28.17
CA PHE A 230 5.86 -7.09 -27.61
C PHE A 230 6.45 -6.13 -28.66
N LEU A 231 7.57 -6.49 -29.30
CA LEU A 231 8.21 -5.65 -30.31
C LEU A 231 7.31 -5.39 -31.53
N ALA A 232 6.58 -6.42 -31.99
CA ALA A 232 5.59 -6.26 -33.06
C ALA A 232 4.49 -5.26 -32.67
N ARG A 233 3.99 -5.30 -31.42
CA ARG A 233 2.99 -4.37 -30.91
C ARG A 233 3.52 -2.95 -30.80
N VAL A 234 4.77 -2.75 -30.37
CA VAL A 234 5.45 -1.44 -30.34
C VAL A 234 5.50 -0.85 -31.74
N LYS A 235 5.99 -1.64 -32.73
CA LYS A 235 6.07 -1.24 -34.14
C LYS A 235 4.69 -0.82 -34.66
N GLN A 236 3.69 -1.66 -34.48
CA GLN A 236 2.30 -1.37 -34.88
C GLN A 236 1.80 -0.05 -34.29
N SER A 237 2.04 0.21 -32.99
CA SER A 237 1.62 1.44 -32.34
C SER A 237 2.28 2.67 -32.94
N VAL A 238 3.60 2.61 -33.21
CA VAL A 238 4.34 3.72 -33.82
C VAL A 238 3.90 3.97 -35.27
N GLU A 239 3.63 2.91 -36.05
CA GLU A 239 3.18 3.03 -37.44
C GLU A 239 1.75 3.60 -37.52
N THR A 240 0.85 3.24 -36.61
CA THR A 240 -0.56 3.66 -36.66
C THR A 240 -0.85 4.95 -35.92
N GLN A 241 -0.18 5.21 -34.79
CA GLN A 241 -0.42 6.36 -33.92
C GLN A 241 0.72 7.42 -33.97
N GLY A 242 1.86 7.08 -34.57
CA GLY A 242 3.06 7.91 -34.61
C GLY A 242 3.96 7.78 -33.38
N TYR A 243 3.50 7.12 -32.30
CA TYR A 243 4.24 6.91 -31.06
C TYR A 243 3.71 5.73 -30.27
N CYS A 244 4.45 5.32 -29.22
CA CYS A 244 4.06 4.26 -28.31
C CYS A 244 4.34 4.67 -26.85
N VAL A 245 3.33 4.54 -25.99
CA VAL A 245 3.46 4.70 -24.55
C VAL A 245 3.21 3.37 -23.86
N ILE A 246 4.10 2.98 -22.99
CA ILE A 246 4.14 1.69 -22.32
C ILE A 246 4.12 1.91 -20.82
N VAL A 247 3.27 1.17 -20.11
CA VAL A 247 3.35 1.03 -18.65
C VAL A 247 3.85 -0.39 -18.36
N VAL A 248 4.89 -0.51 -17.57
CA VAL A 248 5.48 -1.82 -17.24
C VAL A 248 5.53 -2.02 -15.74
N SER A 249 5.02 -3.15 -15.26
CA SER A 249 5.20 -3.57 -13.88
C SER A 249 6.62 -4.08 -13.64
N GLU A 250 7.25 -3.69 -12.52
CA GLU A 250 8.55 -4.20 -12.10
C GLU A 250 8.60 -5.74 -12.03
N GLY A 251 7.45 -6.37 -11.78
CA GLY A 251 7.30 -7.82 -11.69
C GLY A 251 7.08 -8.54 -13.02
N SER A 252 7.22 -7.85 -14.17
CA SER A 252 7.10 -8.48 -15.48
C SER A 252 8.18 -9.54 -15.67
N ALA A 253 7.78 -10.76 -16.08
CA ALA A 253 8.63 -11.94 -16.13
C ALA A 253 8.39 -12.75 -17.41
N THR A 254 9.38 -13.51 -17.83
CA THR A 254 9.31 -14.48 -18.92
C THR A 254 8.52 -15.73 -18.51
N ALA A 255 8.21 -16.61 -19.45
CA ALA A 255 7.40 -17.81 -19.20
C ALA A 255 8.04 -18.80 -18.21
N ASP A 256 9.35 -18.78 -18.07
CA ASP A 256 10.12 -19.55 -17.06
C ASP A 256 10.14 -18.87 -15.67
N GLY A 257 9.44 -17.76 -15.51
CA GLY A 257 9.32 -17.04 -14.25
C GLY A 257 10.50 -16.12 -13.91
N LYS A 258 11.45 -15.93 -14.85
CA LYS A 258 12.57 -15.02 -14.64
C LYS A 258 12.12 -13.57 -14.85
N PHE A 259 12.35 -12.71 -13.86
CA PHE A 259 12.07 -11.29 -13.97
C PHE A 259 12.90 -10.62 -15.07
N LEU A 260 12.31 -9.69 -15.80
CA LEU A 260 13.01 -8.96 -16.88
C LEU A 260 14.15 -8.08 -16.34
N ALA A 261 14.06 -7.64 -15.10
CA ALA A 261 15.09 -6.87 -14.40
C ALA A 261 15.32 -7.46 -13.01
N ASP A 262 16.21 -8.42 -12.91
CA ASP A 262 16.69 -9.00 -11.67
C ASP A 262 18.00 -8.32 -11.26
N ALA A 263 18.02 -7.64 -10.11
CA ALA A 263 19.19 -6.95 -9.59
C ALA A 263 20.20 -7.92 -8.91
N GLY A 264 19.87 -9.21 -8.78
CA GLY A 264 20.72 -10.21 -8.13
C GLY A 264 20.89 -10.05 -6.61
N THR A 265 20.08 -9.18 -5.98
CA THR A 265 20.07 -8.92 -4.54
C THR A 265 18.69 -9.17 -3.94
N THR A 266 18.63 -9.36 -2.60
CA THR A 266 17.35 -9.57 -1.89
C THR A 266 17.07 -8.43 -0.92
N ASP A 267 15.77 -8.13 -0.73
CA ASP A 267 15.32 -7.16 0.29
C ASP A 267 15.28 -7.79 1.70
N ALA A 268 14.94 -6.98 2.70
CA ALA A 268 14.86 -7.41 4.10
C ALA A 268 13.81 -8.51 4.38
N PHE A 269 12.93 -8.80 3.42
CA PHE A 269 11.94 -9.89 3.49
C PHE A 269 12.37 -11.15 2.73
N GLY A 270 13.56 -11.12 2.09
CA GLY A 270 14.08 -12.23 1.29
C GLY A 270 13.55 -12.27 -0.14
N HIS A 271 12.90 -11.21 -0.64
CA HIS A 271 12.46 -11.12 -2.02
C HIS A 271 13.57 -10.58 -2.92
N THR A 272 13.68 -11.09 -4.15
CA THR A 272 14.55 -10.53 -5.18
C THR A 272 14.32 -9.03 -5.33
N GLN A 273 15.37 -8.24 -5.22
CA GLN A 273 15.29 -6.80 -5.46
C GLN A 273 15.10 -6.56 -6.96
N LEU A 274 13.99 -5.95 -7.31
CA LEU A 274 13.64 -5.60 -8.68
C LEU A 274 13.88 -4.10 -8.91
N GLY A 275 14.01 -3.74 -10.16
CA GLY A 275 14.10 -2.34 -10.57
C GLY A 275 14.90 -2.20 -11.86
N GLY A 276 14.53 -1.19 -12.65
CA GLY A 276 15.18 -0.96 -13.94
C GLY A 276 14.62 -1.78 -15.09
N VAL A 277 13.39 -2.31 -14.99
CA VAL A 277 12.70 -2.96 -16.11
C VAL A 277 12.38 -1.96 -17.23
N GLY A 278 12.11 -0.71 -16.89
CA GLY A 278 11.88 0.37 -17.84
C GLY A 278 13.04 0.55 -18.83
N PRO A 279 14.28 0.76 -18.38
CA PRO A 279 15.44 0.82 -19.27
C PRO A 279 15.71 -0.48 -20.03
N VAL A 280 15.47 -1.66 -19.44
CA VAL A 280 15.61 -2.94 -20.15
C VAL A 280 14.66 -3.02 -21.35
N VAL A 281 13.39 -2.73 -21.14
CA VAL A 281 12.34 -2.71 -22.18
C VAL A 281 12.66 -1.63 -23.24
N ALA A 282 13.07 -0.44 -22.82
CA ALA A 282 13.43 0.64 -23.72
C ALA A 282 14.63 0.31 -24.60
N ASN A 283 15.66 -0.35 -24.06
CA ASN A 283 16.82 -0.82 -24.82
C ASN A 283 16.45 -1.90 -25.85
N MET A 284 15.58 -2.86 -25.48
CA MET A 284 15.07 -3.87 -26.44
C MET A 284 14.40 -3.21 -27.66
N ILE A 285 13.62 -2.16 -27.44
CA ILE A 285 12.94 -1.41 -28.50
C ILE A 285 13.95 -0.69 -29.41
N ARG A 286 14.95 -0.04 -28.83
CA ARG A 286 16.01 0.64 -29.59
C ARG A 286 16.78 -0.34 -30.47
N GLU A 287 17.18 -1.47 -29.91
CA GLU A 287 17.92 -2.50 -30.64
C GLU A 287 17.13 -3.08 -31.81
N ALA A 288 15.82 -3.31 -31.63
CA ALA A 288 14.98 -3.91 -32.65
C ALA A 288 14.51 -2.92 -33.73
N HIS A 289 14.23 -1.67 -33.36
CA HIS A 289 13.53 -0.72 -34.26
C HIS A 289 14.27 0.61 -34.47
N GLY A 290 15.31 0.90 -33.69
CA GLY A 290 16.04 2.18 -33.77
C GLY A 290 15.23 3.40 -33.27
N TYR A 291 14.09 3.19 -32.62
CA TYR A 291 13.26 4.30 -32.14
C TYR A 291 13.93 5.07 -31.02
N LYS A 292 13.84 6.40 -31.08
CA LYS A 292 14.21 7.26 -29.94
C LYS A 292 13.19 7.09 -28.82
N TYR A 293 13.70 6.89 -27.61
CA TYR A 293 12.89 6.61 -26.43
C TYR A 293 13.31 7.43 -25.23
N HIS A 294 12.38 7.53 -24.29
CA HIS A 294 12.61 7.91 -22.91
C HIS A 294 11.90 6.95 -21.97
N TRP A 295 12.31 6.94 -20.72
CA TRP A 295 11.70 6.12 -19.68
C TRP A 295 11.74 6.85 -18.33
N ALA A 296 10.84 6.49 -17.44
CA ALA A 296 10.80 6.92 -16.05
C ALA A 296 10.48 5.73 -15.15
N VAL A 297 11.10 5.72 -13.97
CA VAL A 297 10.76 4.81 -12.89
C VAL A 297 9.97 5.61 -11.86
N ALA A 298 8.71 5.25 -11.63
CA ALA A 298 7.86 5.95 -10.67
C ALA A 298 8.32 5.73 -9.21
N ASP A 299 8.89 4.56 -8.92
CA ASP A 299 9.46 4.16 -7.63
C ASP A 299 8.66 4.73 -6.43
N TYR A 300 9.31 5.33 -5.45
CA TYR A 300 8.65 5.88 -4.26
C TYR A 300 7.75 7.08 -4.54
N LEU A 301 7.93 7.78 -5.66
CA LEU A 301 7.08 8.93 -6.01
C LEU A 301 5.61 8.51 -6.13
N GLN A 302 5.33 7.35 -6.75
CA GLN A 302 3.96 6.87 -6.94
C GLN A 302 3.22 6.59 -5.62
N ARG A 303 3.90 6.14 -4.57
CA ARG A 303 3.29 5.83 -3.28
C ARG A 303 3.32 6.98 -2.28
N ALA A 304 4.13 8.03 -2.54
CA ALA A 304 4.29 9.19 -1.67
C ALA A 304 3.45 10.40 -2.13
N ALA A 305 2.88 10.38 -3.32
CA ALA A 305 2.23 11.51 -3.98
C ALA A 305 0.91 11.94 -3.31
N ARG A 306 0.99 12.46 -2.08
CA ARG A 306 -0.19 12.90 -1.30
C ARG A 306 -0.93 14.07 -1.96
N HIS A 307 -0.22 14.89 -2.72
CA HIS A 307 -0.77 16.04 -3.44
C HIS A 307 -1.80 15.66 -4.53
N ILE A 308 -1.77 14.42 -5.02
CA ILE A 308 -2.72 13.90 -6.02
C ILE A 308 -3.57 12.74 -5.48
N ALA A 309 -3.58 12.50 -4.18
CA ALA A 309 -4.32 11.38 -3.61
C ALA A 309 -5.81 11.39 -4.01
N SER A 310 -6.37 10.20 -4.20
CA SER A 310 -7.79 10.00 -4.41
C SER A 310 -8.57 10.33 -3.13
N LYS A 311 -9.65 11.11 -3.27
CA LYS A 311 -10.56 11.40 -2.14
C LYS A 311 -11.17 10.13 -1.58
N VAL A 312 -11.59 9.22 -2.45
CA VAL A 312 -12.16 7.92 -2.07
C VAL A 312 -11.17 7.12 -1.23
N ASP A 313 -9.90 7.06 -1.66
CA ASP A 313 -8.86 6.33 -0.94
C ASP A 313 -8.56 6.94 0.45
N VAL A 314 -8.52 8.27 0.56
CA VAL A 314 -8.36 8.97 1.85
C VAL A 314 -9.52 8.69 2.79
N GLU A 315 -10.76 8.71 2.29
CA GLU A 315 -11.96 8.42 3.07
C GLU A 315 -11.98 6.96 3.54
N GLN A 316 -11.63 6.01 2.65
CA GLN A 316 -11.55 4.59 2.98
C GLN A 316 -10.42 4.29 3.98
N ALA A 317 -9.26 4.90 3.82
CA ALA A 317 -8.14 4.79 4.75
C ALA A 317 -8.54 5.23 6.17
N TYR A 318 -9.20 6.37 6.30
CA TYR A 318 -9.70 6.83 7.59
C TYR A 318 -10.78 5.90 8.16
N ALA A 319 -11.69 5.42 7.30
CA ALA A 319 -12.80 4.57 7.73
C ALA A 319 -12.34 3.21 8.25
N VAL A 320 -11.34 2.56 7.62
CA VAL A 320 -10.81 1.29 8.13
C VAL A 320 -10.04 1.49 9.44
N GLY A 321 -9.33 2.63 9.61
CA GLY A 321 -8.70 2.98 10.87
C GLY A 321 -9.71 3.16 12.01
N LYS A 322 -10.82 3.88 11.73
CA LYS A 322 -11.95 4.03 12.66
C LYS A 322 -12.57 2.68 13.02
N ALA A 323 -12.90 1.88 12.00
CA ALA A 323 -13.54 0.57 12.18
C ALA A 323 -12.66 -0.42 12.95
N ALA A 324 -11.34 -0.35 12.80
CA ALA A 324 -10.42 -1.17 13.58
C ALA A 324 -10.63 -1.01 15.09
N VAL A 325 -10.77 0.25 15.53
CA VAL A 325 -11.04 0.53 16.96
C VAL A 325 -12.46 0.11 17.35
N GLU A 326 -13.45 0.38 16.51
CA GLU A 326 -14.85 0.01 16.78
C GLU A 326 -15.00 -1.52 16.90
N LEU A 327 -14.36 -2.30 16.04
CA LEU A 327 -14.31 -3.77 16.14
C LEU A 327 -13.64 -4.23 17.45
N ALA A 328 -12.49 -3.64 17.80
CA ALA A 328 -11.77 -3.99 19.01
C ALA A 328 -12.58 -3.74 20.28
N VAL A 329 -13.23 -2.58 20.40
CA VAL A 329 -14.05 -2.24 21.58
C VAL A 329 -15.39 -2.99 21.62
N ALA A 330 -15.84 -3.51 20.48
CA ALA A 330 -16.97 -4.43 20.38
C ALA A 330 -16.60 -5.88 20.77
N GLY A 331 -15.34 -6.15 21.09
CA GLY A 331 -14.85 -7.47 21.53
C GLY A 331 -14.38 -8.39 20.40
N HIS A 332 -14.26 -7.90 19.16
CA HIS A 332 -13.64 -8.68 18.09
C HIS A 332 -12.13 -8.72 18.26
N ASN A 333 -11.54 -9.90 18.04
CA ASN A 333 -10.10 -10.13 18.07
C ASN A 333 -9.64 -10.87 16.81
N ALA A 334 -8.39 -10.71 16.43
CA ALA A 334 -7.79 -11.37 15.26
C ALA A 334 -8.57 -11.13 13.96
N VAL A 335 -9.01 -9.90 13.73
CA VAL A 335 -9.77 -9.49 12.54
C VAL A 335 -9.11 -8.30 11.83
N MET A 336 -9.47 -8.13 10.54
CA MET A 336 -9.10 -6.99 9.71
C MET A 336 -10.38 -6.29 9.21
N PRO A 337 -10.55 -4.97 9.39
CA PRO A 337 -11.62 -4.24 8.71
C PRO A 337 -11.39 -4.26 7.19
N THR A 338 -12.46 -4.44 6.43
CA THR A 338 -12.42 -4.56 4.96
C THR A 338 -13.31 -3.54 4.29
N ILE A 339 -12.94 -3.11 3.08
CA ILE A 339 -13.82 -2.33 2.21
C ILE A 339 -14.74 -3.29 1.46
N VAL A 340 -16.03 -3.08 1.55
CA VAL A 340 -17.05 -3.88 0.87
C VAL A 340 -17.76 -3.02 -0.16
N ARG A 341 -17.53 -3.27 -1.45
CA ARG A 341 -18.22 -2.58 -2.55
C ARG A 341 -19.68 -3.01 -2.60
N LYS A 342 -20.61 -2.06 -2.52
CA LYS A 342 -22.05 -2.28 -2.67
C LYS A 342 -22.53 -2.02 -4.08
N SER A 343 -21.96 -1.01 -4.77
CA SER A 343 -22.21 -0.72 -6.18
C SER A 343 -21.04 0.04 -6.80
N SER A 344 -20.91 -0.04 -8.14
CA SER A 344 -19.86 0.68 -8.88
C SER A 344 -20.38 1.97 -9.52
N ARG A 345 -21.69 2.08 -9.83
CA ARG A 345 -22.31 3.27 -10.42
C ARG A 345 -23.71 3.48 -9.84
N PRO A 346 -23.89 4.46 -8.93
CA PRO A 346 -22.85 5.25 -8.26
C PRO A 346 -22.00 4.36 -7.35
N TYR A 347 -20.74 4.74 -7.16
CA TYR A 347 -19.88 4.00 -6.24
C TYR A 347 -20.35 4.13 -4.79
N ARG A 348 -20.66 2.99 -4.20
CA ARG A 348 -21.06 2.89 -2.79
C ARG A 348 -20.28 1.77 -2.12
N TRP A 349 -19.79 2.02 -0.94
CA TRP A 349 -19.05 1.06 -0.14
C TRP A 349 -19.41 1.15 1.34
N THR A 350 -19.12 0.11 2.07
CA THR A 350 -19.23 0.03 3.54
C THR A 350 -17.97 -0.63 4.08
N VAL A 351 -17.82 -0.62 5.41
CA VAL A 351 -16.77 -1.39 6.08
C VAL A 351 -17.36 -2.70 6.59
N GLY A 352 -16.69 -3.80 6.30
CA GLY A 352 -16.90 -5.13 6.85
C GLY A 352 -15.68 -5.59 7.62
N SER A 353 -15.57 -6.90 7.87
CA SER A 353 -14.38 -7.51 8.49
C SER A 353 -14.12 -8.90 7.94
N ALA A 354 -12.85 -9.33 7.99
CA ALA A 354 -12.40 -10.70 7.73
C ALA A 354 -11.49 -11.16 8.88
N THR A 355 -11.35 -12.45 9.07
CA THR A 355 -10.42 -12.98 10.08
C THR A 355 -8.98 -12.87 9.61
N LEU A 356 -8.04 -12.63 10.53
CA LEU A 356 -6.62 -12.57 10.18
C LEU A 356 -6.10 -13.91 9.65
N ALA A 357 -6.66 -15.01 10.09
CA ALA A 357 -6.32 -16.36 9.62
C ALA A 357 -6.61 -16.55 8.13
N GLU A 358 -7.71 -15.96 7.62
CA GLU A 358 -8.08 -16.03 6.20
C GLU A 358 -7.25 -15.08 5.33
N VAL A 359 -6.83 -13.94 5.89
CA VAL A 359 -6.10 -12.90 5.15
C VAL A 359 -4.60 -13.18 5.09
N ALA A 360 -4.02 -13.72 6.17
CA ALA A 360 -2.59 -13.91 6.29
C ALA A 360 -2.05 -14.86 5.21
N ASN A 361 -0.91 -14.48 4.61
CA ASN A 361 -0.19 -15.27 3.60
C ASN A 361 -0.99 -15.59 2.31
N VAL A 362 -2.04 -14.83 2.02
CA VAL A 362 -2.83 -14.95 0.78
C VAL A 362 -2.69 -13.69 -0.05
N GLU A 363 -2.24 -13.82 -1.31
CA GLU A 363 -2.13 -12.71 -2.25
C GLU A 363 -3.27 -12.73 -3.28
N ARG A 364 -3.88 -11.55 -3.50
CA ARG A 364 -4.89 -11.35 -4.52
C ARG A 364 -4.25 -10.79 -5.80
N LYS A 365 -4.12 -11.61 -6.82
CA LYS A 365 -3.63 -11.23 -8.15
C LYS A 365 -4.70 -10.50 -8.95
N LEU A 366 -4.26 -9.80 -10.01
CA LEU A 366 -5.16 -9.20 -10.99
C LEU A 366 -5.88 -10.32 -11.77
N PRO A 367 -7.24 -10.35 -11.78
CA PRO A 367 -7.97 -11.40 -12.50
C PRO A 367 -7.67 -11.39 -14.01
N ARG A 368 -7.55 -12.56 -14.63
CA ARG A 368 -7.27 -12.68 -16.07
C ARG A 368 -8.30 -11.96 -16.93
N ASP A 369 -9.57 -11.95 -16.55
CA ASP A 369 -10.67 -11.27 -17.25
C ASP A 369 -10.65 -9.74 -17.08
N TYR A 370 -9.69 -9.19 -16.33
CA TYR A 370 -9.40 -7.76 -16.25
C TYR A 370 -8.37 -7.32 -17.31
N ILE A 371 -7.65 -8.27 -17.89
CA ILE A 371 -6.63 -8.05 -18.92
C ILE A 371 -7.26 -8.41 -20.28
N THR A 372 -7.00 -7.60 -21.31
CA THR A 372 -7.44 -7.86 -22.68
C THR A 372 -6.92 -9.20 -23.19
N GLU A 373 -7.56 -9.75 -24.22
CA GLU A 373 -7.18 -11.04 -24.79
C GLU A 373 -5.75 -11.04 -25.33
N ASP A 374 -5.33 -9.93 -25.96
CA ASP A 374 -3.96 -9.72 -26.45
C ASP A 374 -2.91 -9.54 -25.33
N GLY A 375 -3.33 -9.44 -24.05
CA GLY A 375 -2.45 -9.32 -22.92
C GLY A 375 -1.81 -7.94 -22.70
N PHE A 376 -2.16 -6.92 -23.50
CA PHE A 376 -1.51 -5.61 -23.48
C PHE A 376 -2.38 -4.46 -22.98
N GLY A 377 -3.57 -4.71 -22.51
CA GLY A 377 -4.49 -3.68 -22.07
C GLY A 377 -5.43 -4.12 -20.95
N ILE A 378 -6.34 -3.22 -20.55
CA ILE A 378 -7.39 -3.50 -19.58
C ILE A 378 -8.77 -3.62 -20.23
N THR A 379 -9.57 -4.53 -19.73
CA THR A 379 -10.97 -4.70 -20.18
C THR A 379 -11.89 -3.61 -19.61
N ALA A 380 -13.09 -3.50 -20.19
CA ALA A 380 -14.14 -2.65 -19.63
C ALA A 380 -14.54 -3.05 -18.19
N LYS A 381 -14.39 -4.33 -17.84
CA LYS A 381 -14.62 -4.83 -16.47
C LYS A 381 -13.60 -4.27 -15.50
N CYS A 382 -12.31 -4.32 -15.84
CA CYS A 382 -11.23 -3.73 -15.06
C CYS A 382 -11.42 -2.22 -14.91
N ARG A 383 -11.72 -1.51 -15.99
CA ARG A 383 -11.98 -0.07 -15.98
C ARG A 383 -13.11 0.29 -15.02
N ARG A 384 -14.24 -0.41 -15.06
CA ARG A 384 -15.37 -0.20 -14.12
C ARG A 384 -14.99 -0.43 -12.66
N TYR A 385 -14.06 -1.34 -12.40
CA TYR A 385 -13.55 -1.55 -11.05
C TYR A 385 -12.65 -0.39 -10.59
N LEU A 386 -11.73 0.06 -11.45
CA LEU A 386 -10.69 1.04 -11.11
C LEU A 386 -11.20 2.49 -11.06
N GLU A 387 -12.08 2.89 -12.00
CA GLU A 387 -12.54 4.29 -12.15
C GLU A 387 -13.02 4.94 -10.84
N PRO A 388 -13.86 4.29 -10.01
CA PRO A 388 -14.32 4.92 -8.77
C PRO A 388 -13.24 5.03 -7.71
N LEU A 389 -12.19 4.22 -7.76
CA LEU A 389 -11.12 4.22 -6.75
C LEU A 389 -10.19 5.43 -6.89
N ILE A 390 -10.10 6.02 -8.08
CA ILE A 390 -9.30 7.22 -8.33
C ILE A 390 -10.11 8.52 -8.19
N ALA A 391 -11.37 8.43 -7.78
CA ALA A 391 -12.31 9.54 -7.84
C ALA A 391 -12.09 10.61 -6.77
N GLY A 392 -12.34 11.84 -7.18
CA GLY A 392 -12.34 13.01 -6.30
C GLY A 392 -10.96 13.50 -5.87
N GLU A 393 -10.95 14.77 -5.41
CA GLU A 393 -9.74 15.47 -5.02
C GLU A 393 -9.67 15.62 -3.49
N ALA A 394 -8.49 15.38 -2.93
CA ALA A 394 -8.21 15.52 -1.50
C ALA A 394 -6.86 16.21 -1.29
N TYR A 395 -6.73 17.42 -1.81
CA TYR A 395 -5.50 18.19 -1.74
C TYR A 395 -5.11 18.47 -0.27
N PRO A 396 -3.81 18.37 0.07
CA PRO A 396 -3.30 18.91 1.32
C PRO A 396 -3.42 20.43 1.33
N PRO A 397 -3.40 21.10 2.50
CA PRO A 397 -3.19 22.53 2.56
C PRO A 397 -1.85 22.92 1.92
N TYR A 398 -1.79 24.08 1.28
CA TYR A 398 -0.56 24.63 0.69
C TYR A 398 -0.18 25.93 1.40
N VAL A 399 1.12 26.10 1.64
CA VAL A 399 1.74 27.34 2.14
C VAL A 399 2.95 27.61 1.27
N ASP A 400 3.04 28.82 0.75
CA ASP A 400 4.15 29.27 -0.10
C ASP A 400 4.47 28.31 -1.27
N GLY A 401 3.44 27.76 -1.88
CA GLY A 401 3.56 26.87 -3.03
C GLY A 401 3.90 25.41 -2.70
N LEU A 402 4.11 25.05 -1.44
CA LEU A 402 4.40 23.68 -1.00
C LEU A 402 3.28 23.12 -0.12
N PRO A 403 3.03 21.80 -0.16
CA PRO A 403 2.08 21.19 0.75
C PRO A 403 2.52 21.34 2.21
N ALA A 404 1.62 21.82 3.06
CA ALA A 404 1.85 21.96 4.49
C ALA A 404 1.57 20.64 5.20
N TYR A 405 2.61 19.89 5.52
CA TYR A 405 2.54 18.64 6.23
C TYR A 405 2.85 18.80 7.72
N VAL A 406 2.13 18.07 8.55
CA VAL A 406 2.38 18.10 10.00
C VAL A 406 3.58 17.20 10.37
N ARG A 407 4.26 17.58 11.43
CA ARG A 407 5.26 16.74 12.10
C ARG A 407 4.79 16.50 13.53
N ILE A 408 4.84 15.25 13.96
CA ILE A 408 4.55 14.90 15.35
C ILE A 408 5.72 15.33 16.26
N LYS A 409 5.41 15.67 17.51
CA LYS A 409 6.45 15.92 18.55
C LYS A 409 7.21 14.64 18.86
N GLY A 410 6.51 13.51 18.81
CA GLY A 410 7.10 12.19 19.03
C GLY A 410 7.62 12.00 20.46
N VAL A 411 6.90 12.47 21.46
CA VAL A 411 7.30 12.38 22.87
C VAL A 411 7.40 10.92 23.29
N GLY A 412 8.60 10.48 23.67
CA GLY A 412 8.88 9.11 24.09
C GLY A 412 8.24 8.74 25.43
N VAL A 413 7.84 7.49 25.54
CA VAL A 413 7.42 6.88 26.81
C VAL A 413 8.65 6.35 27.56
N LYS A 414 8.71 6.52 28.89
CA LYS A 414 9.81 5.99 29.69
C LYS A 414 9.84 4.46 29.63
N LYS A 415 10.99 3.88 29.27
CA LYS A 415 11.22 2.44 29.29
C LYS A 415 11.12 1.88 30.71
N LYS A 416 10.57 0.68 30.83
CA LYS A 416 10.36 -0.04 32.11
C LYS A 416 11.13 -1.36 32.16
N LEU A 417 11.61 -1.83 31.01
CA LEU A 417 12.27 -3.11 30.84
C LEU A 417 13.75 -2.92 30.46
N PRO A 418 14.60 -3.91 30.70
CA PRO A 418 15.97 -3.89 30.21
C PRO A 418 16.01 -3.90 28.66
N PRO A 419 17.13 -3.43 28.05
CA PRO A 419 17.30 -3.47 26.62
C PRO A 419 17.15 -4.89 26.06
N PHE A 420 16.39 -5.03 24.97
CA PHE A 420 16.27 -6.28 24.26
C PHE A 420 17.44 -6.44 23.27
N LYS A 421 18.18 -7.53 23.40
CA LYS A 421 19.22 -7.91 22.43
C LYS A 421 18.60 -8.88 21.43
N ARG A 422 18.57 -8.49 20.18
CA ARG A 422 18.12 -9.34 19.07
C ARG A 422 19.15 -10.39 18.72
#